data_43df86fc79260c532cafc36501fe414c
#
_entry.id   43df86fc79260c532cafc36501fe414c
#
_cell.length_a   1.000
_cell.length_b   1.000
_cell.length_c   1.000
_cell.angle_alpha   90.00
_cell.angle_beta   90.00
_cell.angle_gamma   90.00
#
_symmetry.space_group_name_H-M   'P 1'
#
loop_
_entity.id
_entity.type
_entity.pdbx_description
1 polymer ?
#
loop_
_entity_poly.entity_id
_entity_poly.type
_entity_poly.pdbx_seq_one_letter_code
_entity_poly.pdbx_strand_id
1 'polypeptide(L)'
;TLFLHLEALSAALLMIGVMVACVPEGLQLTISTALAVSLVEMARNNVLVKKLAAVQTLGSVTVICTDKTGTITKGEMTASTMWVDRTAIDVSDLWFGDEGQAMIGGVNISPGAIPDMEWTLQLGALCNNGKLVPPTGPGKAWEVLGDPTDAALLVAAKEHGVDPEEVQRASPRTAVLPFDPTRMMMATLHDHDSGTVICVKGALVPVLRRCGSYLSEGRAVPLNENKKAIEDEEASLTKQGLRVLALAYKIVPERPSDLAAAESGLTFAGLIGMKDPPRPEVREALQQAKRAGVRTIIVTGDHARTASAVAKEVGLFDDEGMIITGEELKTLDDGKLSDALDAPQLIFARVSPAQKQRIVSAVK
;
A
#
# COMPACT_ATOMS: atom_id res chain seq x y z
N THR A 1 57.81 20.05 61.18
CA THR A 1 56.45 19.48 60.86
C THR A 1 55.57 20.53 60.14
N LEU A 2 55.56 21.79 60.57
CA LEU A 2 54.69 22.82 59.97
C LEU A 2 55.03 23.09 58.45
N PHE A 3 56.34 23.16 58.11
CA PHE A 3 56.80 23.37 56.73
C PHE A 3 56.42 22.20 55.76
N LEU A 4 56.50 20.97 56.23
CA LEU A 4 56.08 19.79 55.47
C LEU A 4 54.59 19.75 55.17
N HIS A 5 53.77 20.31 56.09
CA HIS A 5 52.33 20.42 55.86
C HIS A 5 51.96 21.53 54.85
N LEU A 6 52.73 22.64 54.85
CA LEU A 6 52.55 23.70 53.88
C LEU A 6 52.96 23.28 52.45
N GLU A 7 54.03 22.53 52.31
CA GLU A 7 54.47 21.96 51.02
C GLU A 7 53.49 20.92 50.50
N ALA A 8 53.00 20.05 51.38
CA ALA A 8 51.98 19.06 51.01
C ALA A 8 50.65 19.70 50.53
N LEU A 9 50.23 20.76 51.24
CA LEU A 9 49.04 21.53 50.87
C LEU A 9 49.21 22.23 49.51
N SER A 10 50.35 22.87 49.29
CA SER A 10 50.67 23.52 48.03
C SER A 10 50.73 22.56 46.86
N ALA A 11 51.33 21.34 47.07
CA ALA A 11 51.35 20.31 46.08
C ALA A 11 49.94 19.74 45.76
N ALA A 12 49.09 19.58 46.79
CA ALA A 12 47.71 19.16 46.59
C ALA A 12 46.88 20.21 45.81
N LEU A 13 47.03 21.48 46.14
CA LEU A 13 46.38 22.56 45.38
C LEU A 13 46.85 22.65 43.93
N LEU A 14 48.13 22.46 43.68
CA LEU A 14 48.67 22.41 42.34
C LEU A 14 48.11 21.21 41.54
N MET A 15 48.04 20.02 42.14
CA MET A 15 47.47 18.85 41.52
C MET A 15 45.99 19.04 41.19
N ILE A 16 45.21 19.63 42.09
CA ILE A 16 43.80 19.96 41.88
C ILE A 16 43.69 20.97 40.72
N GLY A 17 44.50 22.02 40.71
CA GLY A 17 44.53 23.03 39.65
C GLY A 17 44.85 22.42 38.26
N VAL A 18 45.83 21.52 38.21
CA VAL A 18 46.18 20.81 36.97
C VAL A 18 45.04 19.89 36.56
N MET A 19 44.44 19.13 37.48
CA MET A 19 43.27 18.26 37.15
C MET A 19 42.09 19.07 36.60
N VAL A 20 41.74 20.19 37.19
CA VAL A 20 40.69 21.06 36.70
C VAL A 20 41.05 21.66 35.34
N ALA A 21 42.29 22.13 35.16
CA ALA A 21 42.75 22.65 33.86
C ALA A 21 42.78 21.60 32.74
N CYS A 22 42.93 20.31 33.07
CA CYS A 22 42.86 19.22 32.11
C CYS A 22 41.43 18.80 31.73
N VAL A 23 40.40 19.29 32.42
CA VAL A 23 39.00 19.06 32.04
C VAL A 23 38.63 20.00 30.88
N PRO A 24 38.32 19.48 29.70
CA PRO A 24 38.00 20.35 28.55
C PRO A 24 36.59 20.94 28.73
N GLU A 25 36.46 22.00 29.55
CA GLU A 25 35.15 22.63 29.82
C GLU A 25 34.41 23.10 28.55
N GLY A 26 35.18 23.47 27.50
CA GLY A 26 34.61 23.86 26.21
C GLY A 26 34.00 22.70 25.43
N LEU A 27 34.34 21.44 25.72
CA LEU A 27 33.88 20.29 24.94
C LEU A 27 32.36 20.11 24.99
N GLN A 28 31.78 20.24 26.17
CA GLN A 28 30.34 20.10 26.35
C GLN A 28 29.55 21.22 25.64
N LEU A 29 30.06 22.44 25.67
CA LEU A 29 29.46 23.58 24.97
C LEU A 29 29.57 23.38 23.43
N THR A 30 30.72 22.97 22.95
CA THR A 30 30.94 22.68 21.50
C THR A 30 30.04 21.58 20.98
N ILE A 31 29.91 20.45 21.71
CA ILE A 31 29.01 19.35 21.34
C ILE A 31 27.56 19.84 21.35
N SER A 32 27.13 20.54 22.38
CA SER A 32 25.76 21.06 22.49
C SER A 32 25.42 22.03 21.35
N THR A 33 26.37 22.90 20.98
CA THR A 33 26.19 23.84 19.88
C THR A 33 26.14 23.13 18.55
N ALA A 34 27.01 22.15 18.29
CA ALA A 34 26.99 21.33 17.06
C ALA A 34 25.70 20.55 16.91
N LEU A 35 25.23 19.96 18.02
CA LEU A 35 23.94 19.25 18.02
C LEU A 35 22.76 20.20 17.82
N ALA A 36 22.80 21.43 18.36
CA ALA A 36 21.75 22.42 18.14
C ALA A 36 21.68 22.85 16.66
N VAL A 37 22.85 23.07 16.01
CA VAL A 37 22.91 23.35 14.56
C VAL A 37 22.33 22.20 13.76
N SER A 38 22.73 20.96 14.08
CA SER A 38 22.19 19.76 13.41
C SER A 38 20.66 19.65 13.58
N LEU A 39 20.11 19.97 14.76
CA LEU A 39 18.66 20.00 14.99
C LEU A 39 17.95 21.03 14.11
N VAL A 40 18.52 22.21 13.93
CA VAL A 40 17.95 23.25 13.04
C VAL A 40 17.93 22.75 11.59
N GLU A 41 19.01 22.11 11.14
CA GLU A 41 19.09 21.54 9.79
C GLU A 41 18.09 20.39 9.60
N MET A 42 17.96 19.50 10.57
CA MET A 42 16.96 18.44 10.57
C MET A 42 15.53 19.00 10.52
N ALA A 43 15.24 20.04 11.31
CA ALA A 43 13.93 20.70 11.32
C ALA A 43 13.58 21.33 9.96
N ARG A 44 14.57 21.92 9.26
CA ARG A 44 14.40 22.43 7.88
C ARG A 44 14.01 21.35 6.89
N ASN A 45 14.45 20.12 7.14
CA ASN A 45 14.11 18.93 6.36
C ASN A 45 12.90 18.17 6.94
N ASN A 46 12.02 18.83 7.70
CA ASN A 46 10.82 18.28 8.32
C ASN A 46 11.08 17.11 9.31
N VAL A 47 12.29 16.99 9.86
CA VAL A 47 12.64 15.98 10.86
C VAL A 47 12.57 16.62 12.25
N LEU A 48 11.58 16.21 13.06
CA LEU A 48 11.41 16.71 14.42
C LEU A 48 12.02 15.77 15.45
N VAL A 49 13.12 16.17 16.08
CA VAL A 49 13.80 15.39 17.13
C VAL A 49 13.38 15.89 18.52
N LYS A 50 12.81 15.02 19.34
CA LYS A 50 12.31 15.37 20.69
C LYS A 50 13.39 15.40 21.77
N LYS A 51 14.51 14.71 21.57
CA LYS A 51 15.62 14.62 22.55
C LYS A 51 16.95 14.86 21.86
N LEU A 52 17.76 15.78 22.40
CA LEU A 52 19.06 16.14 21.83
C LEU A 52 20.00 14.93 21.69
N ALA A 53 20.03 14.05 22.69
CA ALA A 53 20.83 12.81 22.66
C ALA A 53 20.45 11.87 21.49
N ALA A 54 19.22 11.93 21.00
CA ALA A 54 18.79 11.08 19.89
C ALA A 54 19.48 11.47 18.55
N VAL A 55 19.98 12.71 18.41
CA VAL A 55 20.73 13.15 17.23
C VAL A 55 22.02 12.36 17.08
N GLN A 56 22.74 12.11 18.17
CA GLN A 56 23.96 11.30 18.16
C GLN A 56 23.67 9.86 17.76
N THR A 57 22.60 9.28 18.33
CA THR A 57 22.19 7.90 18.02
C THR A 57 21.77 7.76 16.56
N LEU A 58 21.11 8.79 16.01
CA LEU A 58 20.70 8.76 14.58
C LEU A 58 21.90 8.70 13.64
N GLY A 59 22.99 9.39 13.97
CA GLY A 59 24.24 9.39 13.20
C GLY A 59 24.99 8.04 13.21
N SER A 60 24.67 7.14 14.13
CA SER A 60 25.28 5.81 14.26
C SER A 60 24.36 4.66 13.81
N VAL A 61 23.21 4.98 13.22
CA VAL A 61 22.27 3.97 12.70
C VAL A 61 22.88 3.23 11.51
N THR A 62 22.91 1.92 11.60
CA THR A 62 23.39 1.01 10.53
C THR A 62 22.28 0.22 9.86
N VAL A 63 21.11 0.10 10.52
CA VAL A 63 19.96 -0.65 10.03
C VAL A 63 18.67 0.13 10.25
N ILE A 64 17.82 0.17 9.24
CA ILE A 64 16.45 0.67 9.29
C ILE A 64 15.50 -0.51 9.16
N CYS A 65 14.65 -0.73 10.17
CA CYS A 65 13.50 -1.63 10.07
C CYS A 65 12.28 -0.80 9.71
N THR A 66 11.72 -1.02 8.53
CA THR A 66 10.58 -0.25 8.03
C THR A 66 9.36 -1.11 7.81
N ASP A 67 8.17 -0.59 8.11
CA ASP A 67 6.93 -1.21 7.66
C ASP A 67 6.69 -0.88 6.18
N LYS A 68 5.93 -1.72 5.49
CA LYS A 68 5.53 -1.50 4.09
C LYS A 68 4.38 -0.49 4.03
N THR A 69 3.24 -0.83 4.66
CA THR A 69 1.97 -0.10 4.50
C THR A 69 1.98 1.24 5.22
N GLY A 70 1.67 2.31 4.49
CA GLY A 70 1.66 3.68 5.01
C GLY A 70 3.03 4.28 5.28
N THR A 71 4.14 3.54 5.03
CA THR A 71 5.52 4.01 5.19
C THR A 71 6.24 3.98 3.84
N ILE A 72 6.55 2.79 3.31
CA ILE A 72 7.09 2.63 1.95
C ILE A 72 6.01 2.97 0.93
N THR A 73 4.78 2.54 1.19
CA THR A 73 3.61 2.80 0.37
C THR A 73 2.76 3.94 0.94
N LYS A 74 1.85 4.46 0.13
CA LYS A 74 0.94 5.54 0.53
C LYS A 74 -0.06 5.10 1.62
N GLY A 75 -0.35 3.80 1.74
CA GLY A 75 -1.40 3.26 2.59
C GLY A 75 -2.79 3.38 1.96
N GLU A 76 -2.84 3.66 0.68
CA GLU A 76 -4.05 3.86 -0.11
C GLU A 76 -4.09 2.85 -1.24
N MET A 77 -5.22 2.17 -1.39
CA MET A 77 -5.39 1.23 -2.49
C MET A 77 -5.67 1.99 -3.79
N THR A 78 -4.99 1.62 -4.87
CA THR A 78 -5.19 2.22 -6.20
C THR A 78 -5.41 1.11 -7.22
N ALA A 79 -6.36 1.28 -8.13
CA ALA A 79 -6.49 0.42 -9.29
C ALA A 79 -5.29 0.68 -10.22
N SER A 80 -4.65 -0.39 -10.68
CA SER A 80 -3.49 -0.29 -11.57
C SER A 80 -3.72 -0.98 -12.90
N THR A 81 -4.52 -2.02 -12.92
CA THR A 81 -4.80 -2.80 -14.13
C THR A 81 -6.26 -3.18 -14.15
N MET A 82 -6.90 -3.00 -15.27
CA MET A 82 -8.22 -3.54 -15.58
C MET A 82 -8.07 -4.60 -16.67
N TRP A 83 -8.79 -5.70 -16.55
CA TRP A 83 -8.86 -6.71 -17.61
C TRP A 83 -10.31 -6.90 -18.04
N VAL A 84 -10.60 -6.51 -19.26
CA VAL A 84 -11.92 -6.59 -19.87
C VAL A 84 -11.77 -7.08 -21.30
N ASP A 85 -12.70 -7.88 -21.78
CA ASP A 85 -12.72 -8.44 -23.13
C ASP A 85 -11.35 -8.96 -23.60
N ARG A 86 -10.69 -9.79 -22.77
CA ARG A 86 -9.35 -10.36 -22.98
C ARG A 86 -8.23 -9.33 -23.15
N THR A 87 -8.48 -8.08 -22.81
CA THR A 87 -7.52 -6.99 -22.93
C THR A 87 -7.10 -6.50 -21.55
N ALA A 88 -5.80 -6.51 -21.27
CA ALA A 88 -5.23 -5.88 -20.09
C ALA A 88 -5.00 -4.38 -20.37
N ILE A 89 -5.60 -3.54 -19.57
CA ILE A 89 -5.56 -2.09 -19.66
C ILE A 89 -4.85 -1.57 -18.43
N ASP A 90 -3.79 -0.79 -18.62
CA ASP A 90 -3.15 -0.06 -17.54
C ASP A 90 -3.99 1.16 -17.20
N VAL A 91 -4.41 1.23 -15.93
CA VAL A 91 -5.22 2.32 -15.37
C VAL A 91 -4.50 2.98 -14.20
N SER A 92 -3.17 2.84 -14.15
CA SER A 92 -2.35 3.22 -12.99
C SER A 92 -2.01 4.70 -12.90
N ASP A 93 -2.26 5.49 -13.94
CA ASP A 93 -1.86 6.89 -13.97
C ASP A 93 -2.97 7.82 -13.45
N LEU A 94 -2.56 8.62 -12.48
CA LEU A 94 -3.08 9.91 -12.04
C LEU A 94 -4.00 9.90 -10.82
N TRP A 95 -3.52 10.55 -9.75
CA TRP A 95 -4.34 11.19 -8.73
C TRP A 95 -4.71 12.61 -9.20
N PHE A 96 -6.00 12.82 -9.51
CA PHE A 96 -6.69 14.13 -9.62
C PHE A 96 -5.84 15.32 -10.08
N GLY A 97 -5.61 15.43 -11.35
CA GLY A 97 -4.99 16.63 -11.95
C GLY A 97 -5.32 16.81 -13.42
N ASP A 98 -5.29 15.76 -14.19
CA ASP A 98 -5.65 15.72 -15.61
C ASP A 98 -6.52 14.49 -15.87
N GLU A 99 -7.28 14.46 -16.96
CA GLU A 99 -8.09 13.32 -17.37
C GLU A 99 -7.21 12.08 -17.47
N GLY A 100 -7.55 11.02 -16.72
CA GLY A 100 -6.82 9.76 -16.68
C GLY A 100 -6.70 9.18 -18.08
N GLN A 101 -5.50 8.72 -18.42
CA GLN A 101 -5.25 8.08 -19.70
C GLN A 101 -5.14 6.56 -19.46
N ALA A 102 -6.10 5.82 -19.98
CA ALA A 102 -5.98 4.38 -20.04
C ALA A 102 -4.98 3.98 -21.12
N MET A 103 -4.14 2.97 -20.88
CA MET A 103 -3.13 2.50 -21.84
C MET A 103 -3.27 1.02 -22.14
N ILE A 104 -3.13 0.70 -23.42
CA ILE A 104 -2.98 -0.70 -23.88
C ILE A 104 -1.60 -0.81 -24.54
N GLY A 105 -0.73 -1.67 -23.99
CA GLY A 105 0.59 -1.88 -24.54
C GLY A 105 1.45 -0.61 -24.65
N GLY A 106 1.22 0.37 -23.75
CA GLY A 106 1.92 1.66 -23.77
C GLY A 106 1.34 2.69 -24.73
N VAL A 107 0.16 2.45 -25.34
CA VAL A 107 -0.54 3.38 -26.21
C VAL A 107 -1.79 3.91 -25.50
N ASN A 108 -1.91 5.23 -25.44
CA ASN A 108 -3.07 5.89 -24.83
C ASN A 108 -4.34 5.57 -25.59
N ILE A 109 -5.39 5.22 -24.86
CA ILE A 109 -6.75 5.01 -25.38
C ILE A 109 -7.69 6.06 -24.80
N SER A 110 -8.58 6.59 -25.65
CA SER A 110 -9.59 7.53 -25.19
C SER A 110 -10.63 6.84 -24.31
N PRO A 111 -11.14 7.51 -23.26
CA PRO A 111 -12.34 7.07 -22.56
C PRO A 111 -13.47 6.78 -23.58
N GLY A 112 -14.15 5.66 -23.43
CA GLY A 112 -15.20 5.25 -24.37
C GLY A 112 -14.73 4.49 -25.62
N ALA A 113 -13.42 4.36 -25.87
CA ALA A 113 -12.89 3.52 -26.95
C ALA A 113 -13.16 2.02 -26.72
N ILE A 114 -13.38 1.62 -25.48
CA ILE A 114 -13.72 0.25 -25.06
C ILE A 114 -15.01 0.32 -24.25
N PRO A 115 -16.18 0.05 -24.84
CA PRO A 115 -17.48 0.13 -24.15
C PRO A 115 -17.56 -0.77 -22.91
N ASP A 116 -16.91 -1.93 -22.96
CA ASP A 116 -16.89 -2.90 -21.85
C ASP A 116 -16.08 -2.37 -20.65
N MET A 117 -15.07 -1.54 -20.88
CA MET A 117 -14.32 -0.85 -19.82
C MET A 117 -15.22 0.14 -19.07
N GLU A 118 -15.92 1.01 -19.78
CA GLU A 118 -16.80 1.99 -19.19
C GLU A 118 -17.89 1.34 -18.34
N TRP A 119 -18.54 0.30 -18.88
CA TRP A 119 -19.55 -0.46 -18.15
C TRP A 119 -18.98 -1.12 -16.89
N THR A 120 -17.77 -1.70 -16.99
CA THR A 120 -17.11 -2.33 -15.83
C THR A 120 -16.76 -1.31 -14.74
N LEU A 121 -16.35 -0.09 -15.10
CA LEU A 121 -16.15 1.01 -14.16
C LEU A 121 -17.47 1.46 -13.50
N GLN A 122 -18.55 1.57 -14.29
CA GLN A 122 -19.88 1.86 -13.76
C GLN A 122 -20.34 0.80 -12.75
N LEU A 123 -20.13 -0.49 -13.03
CA LEU A 123 -20.41 -1.58 -12.10
C LEU A 123 -19.60 -1.46 -10.80
N GLY A 124 -18.33 -1.08 -10.89
CA GLY A 124 -17.47 -0.80 -9.75
C GLY A 124 -17.97 0.38 -8.89
N ALA A 125 -18.53 1.41 -9.52
CA ALA A 125 -19.14 2.56 -8.85
C ALA A 125 -20.51 2.24 -8.23
N LEU A 126 -21.30 1.39 -8.86
CA LEU A 126 -22.62 0.95 -8.36
C LEU A 126 -22.47 -0.03 -7.19
N CYS A 127 -21.66 -1.06 -7.33
CA CYS A 127 -21.40 -2.04 -6.28
C CYS A 127 -20.38 -1.50 -5.26
N ASN A 128 -20.69 -0.39 -4.59
CA ASN A 128 -19.75 0.37 -3.78
C ASN A 128 -20.41 0.97 -2.55
N ASN A 129 -19.70 1.03 -1.43
CA ASN A 129 -20.13 1.72 -0.21
C ASN A 129 -19.27 2.96 0.10
N GLY A 130 -18.26 3.24 -0.70
CA GLY A 130 -17.43 4.43 -0.61
C GLY A 130 -18.16 5.67 -1.11
N LYS A 131 -17.57 6.83 -0.81
CA LYS A 131 -18.02 8.13 -1.29
C LYS A 131 -16.84 9.01 -1.62
N LEU A 132 -16.86 9.65 -2.79
CA LEU A 132 -15.94 10.72 -3.14
C LEU A 132 -16.47 12.04 -2.58
N VAL A 133 -15.59 12.80 -1.92
CA VAL A 133 -15.90 14.13 -1.40
C VAL A 133 -15.08 15.14 -2.19
N PRO A 134 -15.74 16.08 -2.89
CA PRO A 134 -15.01 17.07 -3.67
C PRO A 134 -14.19 18.01 -2.77
N PRO A 135 -13.11 18.59 -3.31
CA PRO A 135 -12.28 19.51 -2.56
C PRO A 135 -13.06 20.73 -2.09
N THR A 136 -12.95 21.10 -0.82
CA THR A 136 -13.68 22.21 -0.19
C THR A 136 -12.97 23.55 -0.37
N GLY A 137 -11.95 23.68 -1.24
CA GLY A 137 -11.24 24.92 -1.52
C GLY A 137 -10.00 24.74 -2.39
N PRO A 138 -9.39 25.83 -2.85
CA PRO A 138 -8.20 25.79 -3.69
C PRO A 138 -7.04 25.06 -3.04
N GLY A 139 -6.40 24.15 -3.76
CA GLY A 139 -5.24 23.37 -3.28
C GLY A 139 -5.58 22.20 -2.34
N LYS A 140 -6.86 21.89 -2.12
CA LYS A 140 -7.29 20.67 -1.44
C LYS A 140 -7.50 19.55 -2.47
N ALA A 141 -7.14 18.33 -2.09
CA ALA A 141 -7.40 17.13 -2.88
C ALA A 141 -8.82 16.59 -2.63
N TRP A 142 -9.27 15.72 -3.50
CA TRP A 142 -10.45 14.89 -3.25
C TRP A 142 -10.21 14.03 -2.01
N GLU A 143 -11.24 13.82 -1.23
CA GLU A 143 -11.21 12.93 -0.08
C GLU A 143 -12.09 11.72 -0.38
N VAL A 144 -11.66 10.55 0.04
CA VAL A 144 -12.43 9.32 -0.16
C VAL A 144 -12.81 8.75 1.20
N LEU A 145 -14.10 8.51 1.39
CA LEU A 145 -14.66 7.90 2.59
C LEU A 145 -15.06 6.46 2.29
N GLY A 146 -14.67 5.52 3.15
CA GLY A 146 -15.03 4.11 3.04
C GLY A 146 -13.84 3.15 3.05
N ASP A 147 -14.09 1.90 2.66
CA ASP A 147 -13.05 0.87 2.52
C ASP A 147 -12.07 1.25 1.40
N PRO A 148 -10.75 1.03 1.58
CA PRO A 148 -9.75 1.36 0.55
C PRO A 148 -9.99 0.68 -0.81
N THR A 149 -10.59 -0.52 -0.82
CA THR A 149 -10.93 -1.22 -2.06
C THR A 149 -12.08 -0.52 -2.79
N ASP A 150 -13.08 -0.06 -2.03
CA ASP A 150 -14.21 0.69 -2.56
C ASP A 150 -13.75 2.06 -3.08
N ALA A 151 -12.86 2.71 -2.34
CA ALA A 151 -12.20 3.95 -2.72
C ALA A 151 -11.50 3.83 -4.09
N ALA A 152 -10.66 2.80 -4.26
CA ALA A 152 -9.92 2.57 -5.49
C ALA A 152 -10.81 2.45 -6.73
N LEU A 153 -11.97 1.80 -6.60
CA LEU A 153 -12.94 1.67 -7.70
C LEU A 153 -13.57 3.01 -8.08
N LEU A 154 -13.95 3.83 -7.08
CA LEU A 154 -14.54 5.15 -7.35
C LEU A 154 -13.53 6.10 -7.99
N VAL A 155 -12.29 6.08 -7.52
CA VAL A 155 -11.21 6.89 -8.09
C VAL A 155 -10.96 6.47 -9.53
N ALA A 156 -10.79 5.17 -9.79
CA ALA A 156 -10.57 4.66 -11.14
C ALA A 156 -11.73 5.03 -12.10
N ALA A 157 -12.98 4.93 -11.65
CA ALA A 157 -14.14 5.37 -12.43
C ALA A 157 -14.05 6.85 -12.79
N LYS A 158 -13.79 7.72 -11.79
CA LYS A 158 -13.72 9.17 -11.97
C LYS A 158 -12.58 9.59 -12.90
N GLU A 159 -11.40 9.00 -12.73
CA GLU A 159 -10.21 9.31 -13.55
C GLU A 159 -10.41 8.92 -15.03
N HIS A 160 -11.20 7.90 -15.29
CA HIS A 160 -11.46 7.41 -16.65
C HIS A 160 -12.82 7.89 -17.21
N GLY A 161 -13.29 9.05 -16.74
CA GLY A 161 -14.44 9.73 -17.33
C GLY A 161 -15.82 9.23 -16.89
N VAL A 162 -15.87 8.29 -15.94
CA VAL A 162 -17.14 7.82 -15.36
C VAL A 162 -17.36 8.54 -14.04
N ASP A 163 -18.35 9.43 -13.97
CA ASP A 163 -18.70 10.12 -12.73
C ASP A 163 -19.51 9.21 -11.80
N PRO A 164 -18.96 8.75 -10.64
CA PRO A 164 -19.66 7.83 -9.76
C PRO A 164 -20.96 8.39 -9.18
N GLU A 165 -21.04 9.72 -8.94
CA GLU A 165 -22.25 10.35 -8.41
C GLU A 165 -23.37 10.38 -9.46
N GLU A 166 -23.02 10.65 -10.72
CA GLU A 166 -23.97 10.62 -11.84
C GLU A 166 -24.50 9.21 -12.07
N VAL A 167 -23.61 8.22 -12.09
CA VAL A 167 -23.97 6.79 -12.25
C VAL A 167 -24.89 6.34 -11.14
N GLN A 168 -24.58 6.66 -9.87
CA GLN A 168 -25.41 6.29 -8.72
C GLN A 168 -26.75 7.03 -8.69
N ARG A 169 -26.81 8.26 -9.24
CA ARG A 169 -28.05 9.03 -9.38
C ARG A 169 -28.93 8.48 -10.49
N ALA A 170 -28.33 8.11 -11.63
CA ALA A 170 -29.05 7.50 -12.76
C ALA A 170 -29.56 6.09 -12.43
N SER A 171 -28.82 5.36 -11.59
CA SER A 171 -29.19 4.01 -11.16
C SER A 171 -29.24 3.90 -9.64
N PRO A 172 -30.33 4.37 -8.99
CA PRO A 172 -30.46 4.38 -7.55
C PRO A 172 -30.42 2.97 -6.94
N ARG A 173 -29.66 2.84 -5.85
CA ARG A 173 -29.55 1.56 -5.14
C ARG A 173 -30.81 1.27 -4.33
N THR A 174 -31.40 0.11 -4.57
CA THR A 174 -32.66 -0.33 -3.92
C THR A 174 -32.45 -1.45 -2.90
N ALA A 175 -31.36 -2.21 -3.01
CA ALA A 175 -30.98 -3.23 -2.02
C ALA A 175 -29.46 -3.46 -2.01
N VAL A 176 -28.98 -4.01 -0.91
CA VAL A 176 -27.59 -4.42 -0.74
C VAL A 176 -27.52 -5.75 0.00
N LEU A 177 -26.65 -6.63 -0.49
CA LEU A 177 -26.17 -7.79 0.24
C LEU A 177 -24.71 -7.52 0.58
N PRO A 178 -24.40 -7.13 1.82
CA PRO A 178 -23.08 -6.67 2.21
C PRO A 178 -21.99 -7.71 1.96
N PHE A 179 -20.74 -7.27 1.96
CA PHE A 179 -19.60 -8.19 1.89
C PHE A 179 -19.65 -9.18 3.06
N ASP A 180 -19.53 -10.45 2.71
CA ASP A 180 -19.45 -11.55 3.66
C ASP A 180 -18.13 -12.30 3.45
N PRO A 181 -17.29 -12.43 4.49
CA PRO A 181 -16.00 -13.13 4.39
C PRO A 181 -16.11 -14.61 3.99
N THR A 182 -17.26 -15.26 4.29
CA THR A 182 -17.50 -16.65 3.89
C THR A 182 -17.84 -16.74 2.40
N ARG A 183 -18.63 -15.78 1.92
CA ARG A 183 -19.00 -15.66 0.50
C ARG A 183 -17.88 -15.01 -0.33
N MET A 184 -17.04 -14.19 0.29
CA MET A 184 -15.99 -13.37 -0.33
C MET A 184 -16.52 -12.48 -1.47
N MET A 185 -17.74 -11.98 -1.35
CA MET A 185 -18.39 -11.13 -2.35
C MET A 185 -19.48 -10.26 -1.73
N MET A 186 -19.82 -9.19 -2.44
CA MET A 186 -20.87 -8.24 -2.16
C MET A 186 -21.76 -8.11 -3.39
N ALA A 187 -23.05 -7.84 -3.19
CA ALA A 187 -23.97 -7.52 -4.28
C ALA A 187 -24.83 -6.30 -3.96
N THR A 188 -25.20 -5.57 -4.99
CA THR A 188 -26.12 -4.43 -4.90
C THR A 188 -27.16 -4.53 -6.01
N LEU A 189 -28.35 -3.97 -5.74
CA LEU A 189 -29.46 -3.93 -6.66
C LEU A 189 -29.79 -2.48 -6.99
N HIS A 190 -29.95 -2.18 -8.26
CA HIS A 190 -30.16 -0.82 -8.74
C HIS A 190 -31.33 -0.77 -9.73
N ASP A 191 -32.13 0.31 -9.66
CA ASP A 191 -33.08 0.62 -10.73
C ASP A 191 -32.31 1.16 -11.92
N HIS A 192 -32.64 0.72 -13.13
CA HIS A 192 -31.98 1.09 -14.36
C HIS A 192 -33.03 1.19 -15.47
N ASP A 193 -32.75 1.98 -16.51
CA ASP A 193 -33.71 2.22 -17.61
C ASP A 193 -34.19 0.93 -18.30
N SER A 194 -33.33 -0.11 -18.36
CA SER A 194 -33.65 -1.41 -18.94
C SER A 194 -34.25 -2.42 -17.96
N GLY A 195 -34.60 -2.00 -16.75
CA GLY A 195 -35.12 -2.87 -15.68
C GLY A 195 -34.33 -2.73 -14.38
N THR A 196 -33.95 -3.83 -13.79
CA THR A 196 -33.16 -3.85 -12.55
C THR A 196 -31.79 -4.48 -12.80
N VAL A 197 -30.72 -3.81 -12.37
CA VAL A 197 -29.35 -4.30 -12.46
C VAL A 197 -28.91 -4.85 -11.11
N ILE A 198 -28.42 -6.07 -11.12
CA ILE A 198 -27.71 -6.72 -10.01
C ILE A 198 -26.23 -6.56 -10.29
N CYS A 199 -25.50 -5.83 -9.44
CA CYS A 199 -24.05 -5.66 -9.54
C CYS A 199 -23.38 -6.49 -8.45
N VAL A 200 -22.36 -7.25 -8.81
CA VAL A 200 -21.62 -8.13 -7.91
C VAL A 200 -20.14 -7.84 -8.00
N LYS A 201 -19.45 -7.75 -6.85
CA LYS A 201 -17.99 -7.72 -6.77
C LYS A 201 -17.47 -8.67 -5.71
N GLY A 202 -16.29 -9.23 -5.94
CA GLY A 202 -15.69 -10.15 -4.98
C GLY A 202 -14.43 -10.85 -5.50
N ALA A 203 -14.00 -11.87 -4.77
CA ALA A 203 -12.92 -12.75 -5.22
C ALA A 203 -13.36 -13.51 -6.48
N LEU A 204 -12.40 -13.80 -7.38
CA LEU A 204 -12.72 -14.40 -8.68
C LEU A 204 -13.53 -15.69 -8.55
N VAL A 205 -13.06 -16.64 -7.74
CA VAL A 205 -13.65 -17.99 -7.70
C VAL A 205 -15.14 -17.98 -7.30
N PRO A 206 -15.60 -17.29 -6.22
CA PRO A 206 -17.01 -17.23 -5.89
C PRO A 206 -17.85 -16.48 -6.93
N VAL A 207 -17.33 -15.40 -7.52
CA VAL A 207 -18.04 -14.65 -8.56
C VAL A 207 -18.20 -15.50 -9.81
N LEU A 208 -17.11 -16.11 -10.31
CA LEU A 208 -17.09 -16.88 -11.54
C LEU A 208 -17.99 -18.12 -11.48
N ARG A 209 -18.14 -18.75 -10.30
CA ARG A 209 -19.08 -19.86 -10.09
C ARG A 209 -20.55 -19.47 -10.31
N ARG A 210 -20.87 -18.18 -10.21
CA ARG A 210 -22.22 -17.64 -10.38
C ARG A 210 -22.46 -17.09 -11.78
N CYS A 211 -21.40 -17.00 -12.60
CA CYS A 211 -21.48 -16.51 -13.97
C CYS A 211 -21.82 -17.64 -14.95
N GLY A 212 -22.74 -17.34 -15.86
CA GLY A 212 -23.04 -18.19 -17.03
C GLY A 212 -22.54 -17.58 -18.33
N SER A 213 -22.26 -16.28 -18.31
CA SER A 213 -21.87 -15.50 -19.48
C SER A 213 -20.65 -14.64 -19.18
N TYR A 214 -20.01 -14.15 -20.23
CA TYR A 214 -18.89 -13.22 -20.23
C TYR A 214 -19.22 -12.03 -21.13
N LEU A 215 -18.86 -10.82 -20.71
CA LEU A 215 -19.06 -9.60 -21.49
C LEU A 215 -17.96 -9.48 -22.56
N SER A 216 -18.34 -9.37 -23.80
CA SER A 216 -17.44 -9.18 -24.95
C SER A 216 -18.13 -8.33 -26.00
N GLU A 217 -17.48 -7.26 -26.45
CA GLU A 217 -17.99 -6.32 -27.44
C GLU A 217 -19.42 -5.81 -27.14
N GLY A 218 -19.71 -5.48 -25.88
CA GLY A 218 -21.01 -5.03 -25.39
C GLY A 218 -22.08 -6.13 -25.31
N ARG A 219 -21.74 -7.41 -25.45
CA ARG A 219 -22.67 -8.53 -25.47
C ARG A 219 -22.31 -9.61 -24.47
N ALA A 220 -23.33 -10.27 -23.93
CA ALA A 220 -23.15 -11.45 -23.09
C ALA A 220 -22.93 -12.68 -23.99
N VAL A 221 -21.73 -13.27 -23.96
CA VAL A 221 -21.36 -14.50 -24.66
C VAL A 221 -21.18 -15.66 -23.67
N PRO A 222 -21.25 -16.93 -24.08
CA PRO A 222 -21.06 -18.06 -23.17
C PRO A 222 -19.71 -18.02 -22.45
N LEU A 223 -19.70 -18.27 -21.14
CA LEU A 223 -18.51 -18.17 -20.30
C LEU A 223 -17.47 -19.25 -20.61
N ASN A 224 -17.89 -20.46 -20.99
CA ASN A 224 -17.02 -21.66 -21.01
C ASN A 224 -15.72 -21.47 -21.78
N GLU A 225 -15.75 -20.78 -22.92
CA GLU A 225 -14.57 -20.52 -23.76
C GLU A 225 -13.60 -19.49 -23.16
N ASN A 226 -14.10 -18.65 -22.27
CA ASN A 226 -13.35 -17.55 -21.67
C ASN A 226 -12.85 -17.85 -20.26
N LYS A 227 -13.39 -18.88 -19.60
CA LYS A 227 -13.11 -19.19 -18.20
C LYS A 227 -11.62 -19.35 -17.91
N LYS A 228 -10.92 -20.12 -18.75
CA LYS A 228 -9.47 -20.34 -18.58
C LYS A 228 -8.67 -19.04 -18.72
N ALA A 229 -9.00 -18.21 -19.70
CA ALA A 229 -8.32 -16.93 -19.89
C ALA A 229 -8.50 -15.99 -18.69
N ILE A 230 -9.69 -15.99 -18.08
CA ILE A 230 -9.97 -15.23 -16.86
C ILE A 230 -9.14 -15.73 -15.67
N GLU A 231 -9.07 -17.06 -15.47
CA GLU A 231 -8.30 -17.70 -14.40
C GLU A 231 -6.78 -17.49 -14.58
N ASP A 232 -6.29 -17.60 -15.81
CA ASP A 232 -4.88 -17.38 -16.14
C ASP A 232 -4.48 -15.90 -15.90
N GLU A 233 -5.34 -14.95 -16.25
CA GLU A 233 -5.08 -13.54 -16.04
C GLU A 233 -5.12 -13.17 -14.54
N GLU A 234 -6.09 -13.66 -13.79
CA GLU A 234 -6.11 -13.44 -12.33
C GLU A 234 -4.83 -13.96 -11.68
N ALA A 235 -4.38 -15.16 -12.10
CA ALA A 235 -3.13 -15.72 -11.60
C ALA A 235 -1.91 -14.86 -11.97
N SER A 236 -1.90 -14.26 -13.17
CA SER A 236 -0.87 -13.33 -13.64
C SER A 236 -0.84 -12.07 -12.76
N LEU A 237 -1.98 -11.41 -12.59
CA LEU A 237 -2.12 -10.21 -11.77
C LEU A 237 -1.74 -10.48 -10.29
N THR A 238 -2.18 -11.61 -9.75
CA THR A 238 -1.83 -12.02 -8.38
C THR A 238 -0.33 -12.30 -8.21
N LYS A 239 0.35 -12.86 -9.24
CA LYS A 239 1.82 -13.03 -9.23
C LYS A 239 2.55 -11.69 -9.20
N GLN A 240 1.99 -10.65 -9.79
CA GLN A 240 2.50 -9.28 -9.75
C GLN A 240 2.28 -8.59 -8.39
N GLY A 241 1.65 -9.28 -7.43
CA GLY A 241 1.35 -8.75 -6.10
C GLY A 241 0.09 -7.89 -6.03
N LEU A 242 -0.72 -7.88 -7.08
CA LEU A 242 -1.99 -7.14 -7.10
C LEU A 242 -3.07 -7.89 -6.31
N ARG A 243 -3.91 -7.13 -5.65
CA ARG A 243 -5.19 -7.60 -5.13
C ARG A 243 -6.20 -7.57 -6.26
N VAL A 244 -6.69 -8.72 -6.68
CA VAL A 244 -7.61 -8.84 -7.81
C VAL A 244 -9.06 -8.90 -7.32
N LEU A 245 -9.91 -8.08 -7.93
CA LEU A 245 -11.35 -8.05 -7.71
C LEU A 245 -12.08 -8.37 -9.01
N ALA A 246 -13.00 -9.32 -8.96
CA ALA A 246 -13.88 -9.67 -10.08
C ALA A 246 -15.18 -8.86 -10.00
N LEU A 247 -15.65 -8.39 -11.14
CA LEU A 247 -16.92 -7.70 -11.34
C LEU A 247 -17.84 -8.51 -12.24
N ALA A 248 -19.11 -8.60 -11.87
CA ALA A 248 -20.14 -9.28 -12.64
C ALA A 248 -21.49 -8.56 -12.46
N TYR A 249 -22.39 -8.76 -13.38
CA TYR A 249 -23.72 -8.18 -13.35
C TYR A 249 -24.80 -9.07 -13.95
N LYS A 250 -26.05 -8.71 -13.71
CA LYS A 250 -27.21 -9.30 -14.39
C LYS A 250 -28.30 -8.24 -14.52
N ILE A 251 -28.91 -8.14 -15.68
CA ILE A 251 -30.09 -7.31 -15.87
C ILE A 251 -31.32 -8.18 -15.85
N VAL A 252 -32.30 -7.83 -15.03
CA VAL A 252 -33.58 -8.54 -14.90
C VAL A 252 -34.73 -7.57 -15.14
N PRO A 253 -35.82 -8.00 -15.79
CA PRO A 253 -36.95 -7.10 -16.08
C PRO A 253 -37.64 -6.57 -14.83
N GLU A 254 -37.71 -7.38 -13.78
CA GLU A 254 -38.39 -7.08 -12.52
C GLU A 254 -37.47 -7.29 -11.32
N ARG A 255 -37.74 -6.54 -10.27
CA ARG A 255 -36.98 -6.65 -9.02
C ARG A 255 -37.14 -8.04 -8.39
N PRO A 256 -36.05 -8.77 -8.12
CA PRO A 256 -36.11 -10.05 -7.47
C PRO A 256 -36.55 -9.89 -6.01
N SER A 257 -37.36 -10.82 -5.52
CA SER A 257 -37.78 -10.86 -4.12
C SER A 257 -36.66 -11.27 -3.16
N ASP A 258 -35.70 -12.05 -3.65
CA ASP A 258 -34.50 -12.49 -2.93
C ASP A 258 -33.26 -12.19 -3.75
N LEU A 259 -32.45 -11.25 -3.27
CA LEU A 259 -31.19 -10.85 -3.94
C LEU A 259 -30.15 -11.99 -3.90
N ALA A 260 -30.11 -12.76 -2.81
CA ALA A 260 -29.13 -13.86 -2.71
C ALA A 260 -29.42 -14.98 -3.71
N ALA A 261 -30.70 -15.31 -3.94
CA ALA A 261 -31.10 -16.28 -4.96
C ALA A 261 -30.87 -15.75 -6.39
N ALA A 262 -30.96 -14.44 -6.57
CA ALA A 262 -30.77 -13.79 -7.87
C ALA A 262 -29.29 -13.70 -8.34
N GLU A 263 -28.33 -13.96 -7.44
CA GLU A 263 -26.88 -13.99 -7.76
C GLU A 263 -26.45 -15.22 -8.59
N SER A 264 -27.26 -15.69 -9.47
CA SER A 264 -26.96 -16.81 -10.37
C SER A 264 -27.22 -16.43 -11.82
N GLY A 265 -26.46 -17.03 -12.74
CA GLY A 265 -26.52 -16.70 -14.18
C GLY A 265 -26.08 -15.26 -14.43
N LEU A 266 -25.04 -14.80 -13.73
CA LEU A 266 -24.43 -13.50 -13.93
C LEU A 266 -23.61 -13.47 -15.24
N THR A 267 -23.39 -12.28 -15.75
CA THR A 267 -22.41 -11.98 -16.81
C THR A 267 -21.14 -11.44 -16.15
N PHE A 268 -20.04 -12.13 -16.33
CA PHE A 268 -18.73 -11.65 -15.87
C PHE A 268 -18.32 -10.43 -16.72
N ALA A 269 -17.96 -9.32 -16.05
CA ALA A 269 -17.63 -8.07 -16.73
C ALA A 269 -16.11 -7.85 -16.85
N GLY A 270 -15.34 -8.14 -15.80
CA GLY A 270 -13.90 -7.93 -15.83
C GLY A 270 -13.22 -8.18 -14.49
N LEU A 271 -11.89 -8.01 -14.50
CA LEU A 271 -11.04 -7.99 -13.31
C LEU A 271 -10.48 -6.58 -13.11
N ILE A 272 -10.33 -6.20 -11.85
CA ILE A 272 -9.57 -5.00 -11.46
C ILE A 272 -8.46 -5.43 -10.52
N GLY A 273 -7.22 -5.21 -10.93
CA GLY A 273 -6.01 -5.39 -10.15
C GLY A 273 -5.67 -4.10 -9.42
N MET A 274 -5.49 -4.19 -8.10
CA MET A 274 -5.23 -3.06 -7.22
C MET A 274 -3.96 -3.28 -6.42
N LYS A 275 -3.24 -2.21 -6.15
CA LYS A 275 -2.08 -2.21 -5.24
C LYS A 275 -2.08 -0.95 -4.37
N ASP A 276 -1.35 -1.02 -3.28
CA ASP A 276 -0.96 0.15 -2.50
C ASP A 276 0.38 0.64 -3.06
N PRO A 277 0.42 1.74 -3.83
CA PRO A 277 1.60 2.17 -4.56
C PRO A 277 2.69 2.70 -3.62
N PRO A 278 3.97 2.50 -3.95
CA PRO A 278 5.05 3.11 -3.21
C PRO A 278 4.99 4.64 -3.32
N ARG A 279 5.46 5.32 -2.27
CA ARG A 279 5.62 6.77 -2.31
C ARG A 279 6.72 7.14 -3.31
N PRO A 280 6.55 8.20 -4.11
CA PRO A 280 7.52 8.60 -5.14
C PRO A 280 8.95 8.82 -4.60
N GLU A 281 9.05 9.41 -3.40
CA GLU A 281 10.32 9.74 -2.75
C GLU A 281 11.07 8.54 -2.17
N VAL A 282 10.41 7.39 -1.98
CA VAL A 282 11.01 6.23 -1.28
C VAL A 282 12.19 5.66 -2.02
N ARG A 283 12.12 5.53 -3.33
CA ARG A 283 13.23 4.97 -4.13
C ARG A 283 14.53 5.78 -3.92
N GLU A 284 14.43 7.09 -3.95
CA GLU A 284 15.58 7.98 -3.74
C GLU A 284 16.09 7.90 -2.30
N ALA A 285 15.19 7.95 -1.31
CA ALA A 285 15.53 7.84 0.11
C ALA A 285 16.27 6.54 0.43
N LEU A 286 15.82 5.41 -0.14
CA LEU A 286 16.48 4.12 0.02
C LEU A 286 17.86 4.07 -0.63
N GLN A 287 18.02 4.70 -1.79
CA GLN A 287 19.35 4.83 -2.42
C GLN A 287 20.30 5.69 -1.59
N GLN A 288 19.81 6.77 -0.98
CA GLN A 288 20.58 7.61 -0.07
C GLN A 288 21.00 6.83 1.17
N ALA A 289 20.08 6.09 1.81
CA ALA A 289 20.39 5.22 2.94
C ALA A 289 21.48 4.18 2.58
N LYS A 290 21.34 3.52 1.43
CA LYS A 290 22.33 2.55 0.93
C LYS A 290 23.72 3.17 0.70
N ARG A 291 23.79 4.40 0.13
CA ARG A 291 25.04 5.15 -0.05
C ARG A 291 25.69 5.54 1.28
N ALA A 292 24.87 5.79 2.30
CA ALA A 292 25.33 6.07 3.67
C ALA A 292 25.76 4.80 4.43
N GLY A 293 25.71 3.62 3.82
CA GLY A 293 26.01 2.35 4.47
C GLY A 293 24.90 1.84 5.40
N VAL A 294 23.72 2.43 5.34
CA VAL A 294 22.55 2.04 6.15
C VAL A 294 21.74 1.00 5.40
N ARG A 295 21.59 -0.17 5.99
CA ARG A 295 20.81 -1.28 5.44
C ARG A 295 19.35 -1.12 5.79
N THR A 296 18.44 -1.46 4.88
CA THR A 296 17.00 -1.40 5.11
C THR A 296 16.39 -2.80 5.08
N ILE A 297 15.62 -3.15 6.12
CA ILE A 297 14.88 -4.40 6.28
C ILE A 297 13.39 -4.08 6.30
N ILE A 298 12.61 -4.79 5.49
CA ILE A 298 11.15 -4.65 5.50
C ILE A 298 10.55 -5.61 6.54
N VAL A 299 9.68 -5.07 7.41
CA VAL A 299 9.02 -5.84 8.48
C VAL A 299 7.52 -5.55 8.42
N THR A 300 6.75 -6.41 7.75
CA THR A 300 5.34 -6.15 7.43
C THR A 300 4.39 -7.26 7.86
N GLY A 301 3.14 -6.88 8.16
CA GLY A 301 2.03 -7.82 8.34
C GLY A 301 1.50 -8.40 7.03
N ASP A 302 1.90 -7.84 5.88
CA ASP A 302 1.43 -8.24 4.56
C ASP A 302 1.96 -9.59 4.09
N HIS A 303 1.33 -10.12 3.04
CA HIS A 303 1.75 -11.35 2.40
C HIS A 303 3.13 -11.21 1.76
N ALA A 304 3.94 -12.27 1.80
CA ALA A 304 5.30 -12.31 1.26
C ALA A 304 5.37 -11.83 -0.21
N ARG A 305 4.44 -12.26 -1.06
CA ARG A 305 4.38 -11.86 -2.48
C ARG A 305 4.17 -10.37 -2.66
N THR A 306 3.24 -9.78 -1.92
CA THR A 306 2.95 -8.33 -1.98
C THR A 306 4.14 -7.52 -1.47
N ALA A 307 4.76 -7.94 -0.37
CA ALA A 307 5.95 -7.28 0.18
C ALA A 307 7.13 -7.34 -0.78
N SER A 308 7.38 -8.51 -1.39
CA SER A 308 8.43 -8.71 -2.39
C SER A 308 8.20 -7.85 -3.65
N ALA A 309 6.97 -7.78 -4.17
CA ALA A 309 6.64 -6.98 -5.33
C ALA A 309 6.95 -5.49 -5.11
N VAL A 310 6.48 -4.92 -3.98
CA VAL A 310 6.76 -3.53 -3.62
C VAL A 310 8.26 -3.31 -3.38
N ALA A 311 8.95 -4.23 -2.69
CA ALA A 311 10.38 -4.13 -2.43
C ALA A 311 11.22 -4.12 -3.72
N LYS A 312 10.84 -4.92 -4.73
CA LYS A 312 11.45 -4.92 -6.07
C LYS A 312 11.17 -3.60 -6.80
N GLU A 313 9.94 -3.10 -6.75
CA GLU A 313 9.54 -1.84 -7.37
C GLU A 313 10.36 -0.65 -6.85
N VAL A 314 10.69 -0.62 -5.55
CA VAL A 314 11.50 0.45 -4.95
C VAL A 314 13.01 0.18 -4.98
N GLY A 315 13.45 -0.98 -5.50
CA GLY A 315 14.88 -1.33 -5.63
C GLY A 315 15.56 -1.79 -4.33
N LEU A 316 14.78 -2.29 -3.37
CA LEU A 316 15.28 -2.89 -2.11
C LEU A 316 15.53 -4.39 -2.20
N PHE A 317 14.97 -5.07 -3.18
CA PHE A 317 14.89 -6.52 -3.23
C PHE A 317 15.04 -7.02 -4.66
N ASP A 318 15.66 -8.18 -4.83
CA ASP A 318 15.76 -8.91 -6.09
C ASP A 318 15.42 -10.40 -5.88
N ASP A 319 15.71 -11.24 -6.86
CA ASP A 319 15.37 -12.66 -6.80
C ASP A 319 16.27 -13.47 -5.85
N GLU A 320 17.40 -12.91 -5.42
CA GLU A 320 18.35 -13.53 -4.49
C GLU A 320 18.06 -13.17 -3.03
N GLY A 321 17.12 -12.25 -2.78
CA GLY A 321 16.77 -11.78 -1.44
C GLY A 321 16.05 -12.82 -0.59
N MET A 322 16.25 -12.74 0.73
CA MET A 322 15.68 -13.65 1.72
C MET A 322 14.31 -13.14 2.21
N ILE A 323 13.32 -14.03 2.26
CA ILE A 323 12.01 -13.75 2.86
C ILE A 323 11.79 -14.72 4.00
N ILE A 324 11.44 -14.21 5.17
CA ILE A 324 11.09 -15.00 6.36
C ILE A 324 9.64 -14.65 6.74
N THR A 325 8.80 -15.66 6.81
CA THR A 325 7.41 -15.48 7.23
C THR A 325 7.27 -15.50 8.75
N GLY A 326 6.17 -14.93 9.26
CA GLY A 326 5.88 -14.98 10.70
C GLY A 326 5.75 -16.40 11.26
N GLU A 327 5.38 -17.38 10.43
CA GLU A 327 5.36 -18.80 10.85
C GLU A 327 6.78 -19.36 10.96
N GLU A 328 7.64 -19.11 9.98
CA GLU A 328 9.05 -19.52 10.03
C GLU A 328 9.77 -18.85 11.22
N LEU A 329 9.51 -17.57 11.45
CA LEU A 329 10.09 -16.81 12.56
C LEU A 329 9.75 -17.41 13.95
N LYS A 330 8.61 -18.08 14.10
CA LYS A 330 8.27 -18.80 15.35
C LYS A 330 9.21 -19.97 15.63
N THR A 331 9.77 -20.59 14.60
CA THR A 331 10.63 -21.77 14.70
C THR A 331 12.12 -21.42 14.79
N LEU A 332 12.49 -20.17 14.45
CA LEU A 332 13.87 -19.70 14.57
C LEU A 332 14.23 -19.40 16.01
N ASP A 333 15.36 -19.96 16.48
CA ASP A 333 16.03 -19.52 17.68
C ASP A 333 16.74 -18.16 17.46
N ASP A 334 17.23 -17.54 18.53
CA ASP A 334 17.82 -16.21 18.45
C ASP A 334 19.16 -16.20 17.70
N GLY A 335 19.93 -17.33 17.72
CA GLY A 335 21.15 -17.45 16.94
C GLY A 335 20.87 -17.46 15.44
N LYS A 336 19.93 -18.29 15.00
CA LYS A 336 19.52 -18.33 13.57
C LYS A 336 18.87 -17.04 13.10
N LEU A 337 18.14 -16.37 14.00
CA LEU A 337 17.60 -15.05 13.69
C LEU A 337 18.71 -14.02 13.47
N SER A 338 19.75 -14.05 14.31
CA SER A 338 20.93 -13.19 14.15
C SER A 338 21.63 -13.44 12.80
N ASP A 339 21.86 -14.72 12.46
CA ASP A 339 22.45 -15.09 11.17
C ASP A 339 21.60 -14.61 9.98
N ALA A 340 20.28 -14.74 10.07
CA ALA A 340 19.36 -14.26 9.03
C ALA A 340 19.37 -12.74 8.91
N LEU A 341 19.55 -12.02 10.02
CA LEU A 341 19.64 -10.56 10.01
C LEU A 341 20.88 -10.05 9.28
N ASP A 342 21.90 -10.86 9.04
CA ASP A 342 23.08 -10.49 8.25
C ASP A 342 22.84 -10.54 6.74
N ALA A 343 21.72 -11.10 6.28
CA ALA A 343 21.38 -11.15 4.88
C ALA A 343 21.30 -9.73 4.28
N PRO A 344 21.90 -9.48 3.10
CA PRO A 344 21.96 -8.15 2.50
C PRO A 344 20.59 -7.59 2.11
N GLN A 345 19.67 -8.48 1.75
CA GLN A 345 18.28 -8.15 1.39
C GLN A 345 17.34 -9.07 2.16
N LEU A 346 16.52 -8.49 3.04
CA LEU A 346 15.69 -9.25 3.95
C LEU A 346 14.30 -8.64 4.09
N ILE A 347 13.29 -9.50 3.99
CA ILE A 347 11.88 -9.17 4.23
C ILE A 347 11.31 -10.11 5.28
N PHE A 348 10.73 -9.57 6.34
CA PHE A 348 9.86 -10.29 7.26
C PHE A 348 8.41 -10.04 6.88
N ALA A 349 7.68 -11.08 6.46
CA ALA A 349 6.31 -11.01 5.98
C ALA A 349 5.33 -11.74 6.92
N ARG A 350 4.07 -11.29 7.00
CA ARG A 350 3.02 -11.84 7.88
C ARG A 350 3.43 -11.89 9.36
N VAL A 351 4.16 -10.88 9.82
CA VAL A 351 4.60 -10.79 11.20
C VAL A 351 3.60 -10.06 12.09
N SER A 352 3.43 -10.58 13.30
CA SER A 352 2.62 -9.95 14.34
C SER A 352 3.37 -8.78 15.01
N PRO A 353 2.70 -7.89 15.76
CA PRO A 353 3.35 -6.82 16.50
C PRO A 353 4.42 -7.31 17.49
N ALA A 354 4.18 -8.44 18.18
CA ALA A 354 5.15 -9.03 19.08
C ALA A 354 6.40 -9.53 18.33
N GLN A 355 6.22 -10.10 17.14
CA GLN A 355 7.33 -10.54 16.29
C GLN A 355 8.12 -9.34 15.74
N LYS A 356 7.46 -8.22 15.38
CA LYS A 356 8.15 -6.98 14.99
C LYS A 356 9.08 -6.51 16.12
N GLN A 357 8.61 -6.54 17.35
CA GLN A 357 9.43 -6.17 18.52
C GLN A 357 10.63 -7.10 18.69
N ARG A 358 10.45 -8.43 18.52
CA ARG A 358 11.53 -9.42 18.60
C ARG A 358 12.61 -9.15 17.54
N ILE A 359 12.21 -8.88 16.28
CA ILE A 359 13.15 -8.56 15.20
C ILE A 359 13.95 -7.29 15.54
N VAL A 360 13.30 -6.21 15.95
CA VAL A 360 13.97 -4.95 16.31
C VAL A 360 14.91 -5.13 17.50
N SER A 361 14.57 -6.00 18.46
CA SER A 361 15.45 -6.31 19.61
C SER A 361 16.67 -7.14 19.20
N ALA A 362 16.54 -8.00 18.21
CA ALA A 362 17.65 -8.82 17.69
C ALA A 362 18.60 -8.04 16.77
N VAL A 363 18.17 -6.92 16.20
CA VAL A 363 19.01 -6.01 15.37
C VAL A 363 19.93 -5.13 16.24
N LYS A 364 19.60 -4.94 17.53
CA LYS A 364 20.40 -4.14 18.48
C LYS A 364 21.62 -4.89 18.96
#